data_4118bd849b29ecff8f95d3ca3ef26049
#
_entry.id   4118bd849b29ecff8f95d3ca3ef26049
#
_cell.length_a   1.000
_cell.length_b   1.000
_cell.length_c   1.000
_cell.angle_alpha   90.00
_cell.angle_beta   90.00
_cell.angle_gamma   90.00
#
_symmetry.space_group_name_H-M   'P 1'
#
loop_
_entity.id
_entity.type
_entity.pdbx_description
1 polymer ?
#
loop_
_entity_poly.entity_id
_entity_poly.type
_entity_poly.pdbx_seq_one_letter_code
_entity_poly.pdbx_strand_id
1 'polypeptide(L)'
;MEIRDAIAEDAPAACQVLRRSISELCVADHGNDPAILAKWLLNKTPDIVASWIALPDDSLLVAVEHSTILAVGGITKSGYITLNYVSPDARFRGVSRALLAALEARAIERGNIRCTLNSTETALTFYLANGYVIDGPPDHKHGTGVMPATVILLGREDR
;
A
#
# COMPACT_ATOMS: atom_id res chain seq x y z
N MET A 1 18.34 -1.90 3.28
CA MET A 1 16.87 -2.02 3.40
C MET A 1 16.46 -3.45 3.07
N GLU A 2 15.57 -4.00 3.85
CA GLU A 2 15.01 -5.34 3.64
C GLU A 2 13.50 -5.24 3.52
N ILE A 3 12.91 -6.01 2.60
CA ILE A 3 11.45 -6.15 2.52
C ILE A 3 11.12 -7.59 2.93
N ARG A 4 10.24 -7.73 3.91
CA ARG A 4 9.86 -9.01 4.48
C ARG A 4 8.40 -9.05 4.86
N ASP A 5 7.89 -10.24 5.13
CA ASP A 5 6.55 -10.36 5.73
C ASP A 5 6.53 -9.70 7.11
N ALA A 6 5.44 -9.02 7.40
CA ALA A 6 5.21 -8.46 8.72
C ALA A 6 4.93 -9.58 9.71
N ILE A 7 5.37 -9.38 10.94
CA ILE A 7 5.05 -10.26 12.09
C ILE A 7 4.20 -9.49 13.08
N ALA A 8 3.58 -10.19 14.02
CA ALA A 8 2.64 -9.58 14.96
C ALA A 8 3.24 -8.38 15.72
N GLU A 9 4.51 -8.47 16.07
CA GLU A 9 5.24 -7.42 16.79
C GLU A 9 5.41 -6.14 15.97
N ASP A 10 5.26 -6.21 14.65
CA ASP A 10 5.36 -5.04 13.78
C ASP A 10 4.11 -4.15 13.82
N ALA A 11 2.98 -4.66 14.32
CA ALA A 11 1.70 -3.98 14.18
C ALA A 11 1.68 -2.53 14.69
N PRO A 12 2.22 -2.20 15.88
CA PRO A 12 2.21 -0.80 16.33
C PRO A 12 3.02 0.13 15.41
N ALA A 13 4.22 -0.27 15.00
CA ALA A 13 5.08 0.56 14.16
C ALA A 13 4.52 0.67 12.74
N ALA A 14 4.00 -0.43 12.18
CA ALA A 14 3.35 -0.42 10.86
C ALA A 14 2.13 0.49 10.87
N CYS A 15 1.31 0.42 11.92
CA CYS A 15 0.15 1.29 12.09
C CYS A 15 0.56 2.77 12.10
N GLN A 16 1.64 3.11 12.80
CA GLN A 16 2.12 4.49 12.84
C GLN A 16 2.55 4.98 11.45
N VAL A 17 3.23 4.14 10.67
CA VAL A 17 3.58 4.48 9.29
C VAL A 17 2.34 4.78 8.46
N LEU A 18 1.32 3.90 8.53
CA LEU A 18 0.07 4.11 7.80
C LEU A 18 -0.60 5.44 8.20
N ARG A 19 -0.74 5.69 9.48
CA ARG A 19 -1.39 6.91 9.98
C ARG A 19 -0.63 8.18 9.58
N ARG A 20 0.68 8.17 9.72
CA ARG A 20 1.52 9.31 9.34
C ARG A 20 1.50 9.54 7.84
N SER A 21 1.61 8.48 7.05
CA SER A 21 1.58 8.56 5.59
C SER A 21 0.27 9.19 5.10
N ILE A 22 -0.85 8.73 5.61
CA ILE A 22 -2.16 9.27 5.25
C ILE A 22 -2.27 10.74 5.67
N SER A 23 -1.96 11.05 6.91
CA SER A 23 -2.13 12.39 7.46
C SER A 23 -1.20 13.42 6.82
N GLU A 24 0.05 13.06 6.57
CA GLU A 24 1.09 13.99 6.13
C GLU A 24 1.30 14.00 4.62
N LEU A 25 1.06 12.88 3.92
CA LEU A 25 1.37 12.76 2.49
C LEU A 25 0.14 12.77 1.58
N CYS A 26 -1.04 12.46 2.09
CA CYS A 26 -2.26 12.36 1.27
C CYS A 26 -3.13 13.61 1.34
N VAL A 27 -2.54 14.77 1.57
CA VAL A 27 -3.27 16.05 1.69
C VAL A 27 -4.04 16.37 0.40
N ALA A 28 -3.53 16.00 -0.77
CA ALA A 28 -4.25 16.17 -2.03
C ALA A 28 -5.59 15.42 -2.04
N ASP A 29 -5.69 14.33 -1.27
CA ASP A 29 -6.91 13.52 -1.19
C ASP A 29 -7.86 14.02 -0.10
N HIS A 30 -7.38 14.21 1.13
CA HIS A 30 -8.25 14.52 2.25
C HIS A 30 -8.36 16.03 2.56
N GLY A 31 -7.49 16.88 2.01
CA GLY A 31 -7.54 18.32 2.16
C GLY A 31 -7.44 18.81 3.61
N ASN A 32 -6.92 17.99 4.53
CA ASN A 32 -6.92 18.23 5.98
C ASN A 32 -8.34 18.33 6.58
N ASP A 33 -9.35 17.80 5.90
CA ASP A 33 -10.72 17.75 6.41
C ASP A 33 -10.79 16.74 7.56
N PRO A 34 -11.16 17.17 8.79
CA PRO A 34 -11.16 16.29 9.95
C PRO A 34 -12.11 15.09 9.80
N ALA A 35 -13.24 15.26 9.13
CA ALA A 35 -14.22 14.19 8.95
C ALA A 35 -13.71 13.13 7.98
N ILE A 36 -13.08 13.55 6.89
CA ILE A 36 -12.48 12.64 5.92
C ILE A 36 -11.31 11.89 6.55
N LEU A 37 -10.41 12.59 7.24
CA LEU A 37 -9.31 11.97 7.96
C LEU A 37 -9.78 10.95 8.98
N ALA A 38 -10.80 11.29 9.79
CA ALA A 38 -11.33 10.38 10.80
C ALA A 38 -11.83 9.07 10.18
N LYS A 39 -12.54 9.15 9.06
CA LYS A 39 -13.02 7.95 8.34
C LYS A 39 -11.88 7.12 7.79
N TRP A 40 -10.89 7.77 7.17
CA TRP A 40 -9.76 7.07 6.57
C TRP A 40 -8.90 6.37 7.61
N LEU A 41 -8.71 7.02 8.77
CA LEU A 41 -7.88 6.48 9.86
C LEU A 41 -8.62 5.51 10.78
N LEU A 42 -9.94 5.36 10.62
CA LEU A 42 -10.78 4.60 11.55
C LEU A 42 -10.30 3.16 11.73
N ASN A 43 -9.88 2.50 10.65
CA ASN A 43 -9.40 1.12 10.69
C ASN A 43 -7.87 1.00 10.77
N LYS A 44 -7.16 2.11 10.97
CA LYS A 44 -5.70 2.12 11.15
C LYS A 44 -5.40 2.17 12.65
N THR A 45 -5.61 1.04 13.32
CA THR A 45 -5.28 0.84 14.73
C THR A 45 -4.33 -0.36 14.85
N PRO A 46 -3.51 -0.42 15.92
CA PRO A 46 -2.60 -1.57 16.08
C PRO A 46 -3.31 -2.91 16.08
N ASP A 47 -4.47 -3.02 16.72
CA ASP A 47 -5.23 -4.27 16.78
C ASP A 47 -5.75 -4.70 15.41
N ILE A 48 -6.26 -3.76 14.61
CA ILE A 48 -6.74 -4.06 13.26
C ILE A 48 -5.58 -4.44 12.37
N VAL A 49 -4.46 -3.72 12.43
CA VAL A 49 -3.25 -4.07 11.65
C VAL A 49 -2.76 -5.46 12.03
N ALA A 50 -2.74 -5.80 13.32
CA ALA A 50 -2.39 -7.15 13.77
C ALA A 50 -3.33 -8.22 13.17
N SER A 51 -4.63 -7.92 13.08
CA SER A 51 -5.58 -8.83 12.45
C SER A 51 -5.30 -9.07 10.98
N TRP A 52 -4.86 -8.06 10.25
CA TRP A 52 -4.46 -8.20 8.85
C TRP A 52 -3.20 -9.06 8.70
N ILE A 53 -2.22 -8.87 9.58
CA ILE A 53 -0.99 -9.67 9.59
C ILE A 53 -1.32 -11.16 9.79
N ALA A 54 -2.33 -11.46 10.58
CA ALA A 54 -2.72 -12.82 10.90
C ALA A 54 -3.55 -13.52 9.81
N LEU A 55 -4.01 -12.79 8.77
CA LEU A 55 -4.79 -13.39 7.68
C LEU A 55 -3.93 -14.36 6.85
N PRO A 56 -4.33 -15.65 6.72
CA PRO A 56 -3.46 -16.65 6.10
C PRO A 56 -3.29 -16.48 4.59
N ASP A 57 -4.30 -15.95 3.90
CA ASP A 57 -4.29 -15.83 2.44
C ASP A 57 -3.78 -14.48 1.96
N ASP A 58 -3.81 -13.46 2.80
CA ASP A 58 -3.33 -12.13 2.47
C ASP A 58 -1.88 -11.98 2.94
N SER A 59 -1.16 -11.05 2.32
CA SER A 59 0.21 -10.75 2.71
C SER A 59 0.32 -9.30 3.13
N LEU A 60 0.96 -9.06 4.26
CA LEU A 60 1.38 -7.72 4.68
C LEU A 60 2.90 -7.70 4.70
N LEU A 61 3.48 -6.81 3.89
CA LEU A 61 4.94 -6.66 3.77
C LEU A 61 5.37 -5.34 4.39
N VAL A 62 6.55 -5.35 4.98
CA VAL A 62 7.17 -4.15 5.53
C VAL A 62 8.56 -3.98 4.94
N ALA A 63 8.92 -2.73 4.63
CA ALA A 63 10.28 -2.35 4.28
C ALA A 63 10.97 -1.86 5.55
N VAL A 64 12.10 -2.44 5.89
CA VAL A 64 12.79 -2.22 7.17
C VAL A 64 14.23 -1.81 6.93
N GLU A 65 14.70 -0.83 7.68
CA GLU A 65 16.09 -0.40 7.70
C GLU A 65 16.48 -0.06 9.13
N HIS A 66 17.54 -0.67 9.64
CA HIS A 66 18.01 -0.45 11.02
C HIS A 66 16.86 -0.58 12.05
N SER A 67 16.09 -1.65 11.92
CA SER A 67 14.93 -1.95 12.79
C SER A 67 13.79 -0.92 12.72
N THR A 68 13.84 0.00 11.76
CA THR A 68 12.78 1.00 11.54
C THR A 68 11.95 0.61 10.33
N ILE A 69 10.62 0.60 10.47
CA ILE A 69 9.71 0.35 9.35
C ILE A 69 9.59 1.62 8.52
N LEU A 70 9.94 1.52 7.24
CA LEU A 70 9.91 2.62 6.28
C LEU A 70 8.64 2.65 5.44
N ALA A 71 8.01 1.50 5.22
CA ALA A 71 6.83 1.40 4.38
C ALA A 71 6.05 0.13 4.71
N VAL A 72 4.75 0.15 4.38
CA VAL A 72 3.83 -0.96 4.61
C VAL A 72 3.04 -1.21 3.34
N GLY A 73 3.05 -2.45 2.87
CA GLY A 73 2.28 -2.89 1.71
C GLY A 73 1.41 -4.09 2.04
N GLY A 74 0.28 -4.18 1.36
CA GLY A 74 -0.62 -5.31 1.53
C GLY A 74 -1.15 -5.79 0.18
N ILE A 75 -1.34 -7.09 0.04
CA ILE A 75 -1.89 -7.70 -1.17
C ILE A 75 -2.71 -8.93 -0.81
N THR A 76 -3.84 -9.07 -1.47
CA THR A 76 -4.69 -10.25 -1.30
C THR A 76 -4.17 -11.42 -2.13
N LYS A 77 -4.69 -12.61 -1.84
CA LYS A 77 -4.40 -13.82 -2.62
C LYS A 77 -4.71 -13.66 -4.11
N SER A 78 -5.70 -12.86 -4.45
CA SER A 78 -6.13 -12.63 -5.84
C SER A 78 -5.38 -11.51 -6.56
N GLY A 79 -4.38 -10.90 -5.93
CA GLY A 79 -3.56 -9.87 -6.57
C GLY A 79 -4.08 -8.45 -6.41
N TYR A 80 -5.01 -8.21 -5.48
CA TYR A 80 -5.48 -6.86 -5.18
C TYR A 80 -4.58 -6.22 -4.13
N ILE A 81 -3.93 -5.10 -4.48
CA ILE A 81 -3.06 -4.35 -3.58
C ILE A 81 -3.95 -3.50 -2.68
N THR A 82 -3.93 -3.80 -1.39
CA THR A 82 -4.76 -3.15 -0.38
C THR A 82 -4.09 -1.95 0.26
N LEU A 83 -2.77 -1.99 0.39
CA LEU A 83 -1.96 -0.97 1.05
C LEU A 83 -0.65 -0.80 0.29
N ASN A 84 -0.20 0.44 0.17
CA ASN A 84 1.15 0.77 -0.30
C ASN A 84 1.48 2.17 0.19
N TYR A 85 1.98 2.26 1.43
CA TYR A 85 2.23 3.53 2.10
C TYR A 85 3.67 3.62 2.56
N VAL A 86 4.30 4.76 2.31
CA VAL A 86 5.67 5.05 2.72
C VAL A 86 5.68 6.04 3.90
N SER A 87 6.60 5.84 4.83
CA SER A 87 6.83 6.81 5.91
C SER A 87 7.21 8.18 5.33
N PRO A 88 6.69 9.29 5.88
CA PRO A 88 7.15 10.62 5.48
C PRO A 88 8.67 10.80 5.60
N ASP A 89 9.31 10.08 6.50
CA ASP A 89 10.76 10.17 6.72
C ASP A 89 11.58 9.42 5.66
N ALA A 90 10.92 8.61 4.81
CA ALA A 90 11.58 7.76 3.82
C ALA A 90 11.19 8.09 2.37
N ARG A 91 10.62 9.26 2.12
CA ARG A 91 10.21 9.68 0.78
C ARG A 91 11.43 9.85 -0.15
N PHE A 92 11.18 9.64 -1.45
CA PHE A 92 12.17 9.91 -2.53
C PHE A 92 13.43 9.05 -2.45
N ARG A 93 13.34 7.87 -1.81
CA ARG A 93 14.46 6.93 -1.68
C ARG A 93 14.24 5.63 -2.46
N GLY A 94 13.19 5.56 -3.29
CA GLY A 94 12.87 4.35 -4.04
C GLY A 94 12.19 3.26 -3.21
N VAL A 95 11.79 3.54 -1.99
CA VAL A 95 11.17 2.55 -1.08
C VAL A 95 9.83 2.08 -1.62
N SER A 96 8.97 3.01 -2.07
CA SER A 96 7.65 2.66 -2.62
C SER A 96 7.75 1.78 -3.85
N ARG A 97 8.72 2.04 -4.73
CA ARG A 97 8.95 1.24 -5.93
C ARG A 97 9.43 -0.17 -5.58
N ALA A 98 10.36 -0.28 -4.64
CA ALA A 98 10.85 -1.57 -4.17
C ALA A 98 9.75 -2.38 -3.50
N LEU A 99 8.91 -1.73 -2.70
CA LEU A 99 7.77 -2.39 -2.06
C LEU A 99 6.75 -2.86 -3.09
N LEU A 100 6.42 -2.03 -4.08
CA LEU A 100 5.51 -2.42 -5.16
C LEU A 100 6.03 -3.64 -5.91
N ALA A 101 7.33 -3.68 -6.24
CA ALA A 101 7.94 -4.83 -6.89
C ALA A 101 7.83 -6.09 -6.03
N ALA A 102 7.99 -5.98 -4.73
CA ALA A 102 7.84 -7.12 -3.81
C ALA A 102 6.39 -7.61 -3.73
N LEU A 103 5.41 -6.70 -3.74
CA LEU A 103 3.99 -7.08 -3.78
C LEU A 103 3.65 -7.80 -5.08
N GLU A 104 4.15 -7.31 -6.21
CA GLU A 104 3.94 -7.96 -7.52
C GLU A 104 4.59 -9.33 -7.57
N ALA A 105 5.79 -9.48 -7.01
CA ALA A 105 6.47 -10.77 -6.92
C ALA A 105 5.63 -11.77 -6.10
N ARG A 106 5.02 -11.33 -5.00
CA ARG A 106 4.13 -12.17 -4.21
C ARG A 106 2.90 -12.60 -5.02
N ALA A 107 2.32 -11.69 -5.80
CA ALA A 107 1.19 -11.99 -6.68
C ALA A 107 1.57 -13.08 -7.71
N ILE A 108 2.76 -12.97 -8.30
CA ILE A 108 3.28 -13.96 -9.26
C ILE A 108 3.46 -15.33 -8.58
N GLU A 109 4.05 -15.36 -7.40
CA GLU A 109 4.23 -16.60 -6.62
C GLU A 109 2.90 -17.31 -6.36
N ARG A 110 1.81 -16.55 -6.23
CA ARG A 110 0.47 -17.08 -5.99
C ARG A 110 -0.32 -17.37 -7.26
N GLY A 111 0.32 -17.30 -8.41
CA GLY A 111 -0.28 -17.65 -9.70
C GLY A 111 -1.11 -16.56 -10.34
N ASN A 112 -1.03 -15.34 -9.87
CA ASN A 112 -1.76 -14.22 -10.48
C ASN A 112 -1.05 -13.74 -11.75
N ILE A 113 -1.84 -13.34 -12.75
CA ILE A 113 -1.33 -12.75 -14.00
C ILE A 113 -1.43 -11.24 -14.01
N ARG A 114 -2.09 -10.66 -13.01
CA ARG A 114 -2.27 -9.21 -12.90
C ARG A 114 -2.33 -8.78 -11.44
N CYS A 115 -2.00 -7.51 -11.19
CA CYS A 115 -2.33 -6.83 -9.96
C CYS A 115 -3.37 -5.76 -10.24
N THR A 116 -4.26 -5.55 -9.29
CA THR A 116 -5.26 -4.49 -9.32
C THR A 116 -5.17 -3.66 -8.05
N LEU A 117 -5.61 -2.43 -8.13
CA LEU A 117 -5.66 -1.53 -6.96
C LEU A 117 -6.64 -0.39 -7.21
N ASN A 118 -6.98 0.31 -6.14
CA ASN A 118 -7.64 1.61 -6.20
C ASN A 118 -6.64 2.67 -5.76
N SER A 119 -6.21 3.52 -6.69
CA SER A 119 -5.21 4.54 -6.42
C SER A 119 -5.83 5.79 -5.83
N THR A 120 -5.23 6.33 -4.78
CA THR A 120 -5.49 7.70 -4.34
C THR A 120 -5.02 8.68 -5.41
N GLU A 121 -5.51 9.92 -5.36
CA GLU A 121 -5.03 10.99 -6.24
C GLU A 121 -3.53 11.21 -6.04
N THR A 122 -3.06 11.20 -4.79
CA THR A 122 -1.66 11.36 -4.43
C THR A 122 -0.75 10.35 -5.14
N ALA A 123 -1.18 9.09 -5.23
CA ALA A 123 -0.33 7.99 -5.72
C ALA A 123 -0.50 7.69 -7.21
N LEU A 124 -1.47 8.31 -7.89
CA LEU A 124 -1.82 7.91 -9.26
C LEU A 124 -0.64 8.04 -10.23
N THR A 125 0.08 9.15 -10.20
CA THR A 125 1.24 9.36 -11.08
C THR A 125 2.30 8.29 -10.85
N PHE A 126 2.53 7.88 -9.61
CA PHE A 126 3.45 6.82 -9.26
C PHE A 126 3.05 5.48 -9.93
N TYR A 127 1.78 5.10 -9.83
CA TYR A 127 1.33 3.86 -10.44
C TYR A 127 1.38 3.89 -11.95
N LEU A 128 0.98 5.00 -12.57
CA LEU A 128 1.07 5.14 -14.03
C LEU A 128 2.52 5.05 -14.50
N ALA A 129 3.46 5.65 -13.76
CA ALA A 129 4.88 5.55 -14.07
C ALA A 129 5.43 4.12 -13.93
N ASN A 130 4.76 3.27 -13.16
CA ASN A 130 5.12 1.87 -12.97
C ASN A 130 4.31 0.90 -13.85
N GLY A 131 3.68 1.42 -14.89
CA GLY A 131 3.04 0.60 -15.92
C GLY A 131 1.57 0.26 -15.64
N TYR A 132 0.99 0.79 -14.57
CA TYR A 132 -0.44 0.60 -14.31
C TYR A 132 -1.26 1.44 -15.28
N VAL A 133 -2.42 0.94 -15.65
CA VAL A 133 -3.39 1.66 -16.48
C VAL A 133 -4.71 1.76 -15.73
N ILE A 134 -5.39 2.90 -15.89
CA ILE A 134 -6.73 3.10 -15.35
C ILE A 134 -7.68 2.16 -16.07
N ASP A 135 -8.49 1.39 -15.34
CA ASP A 135 -9.38 0.39 -15.93
C ASP A 135 -10.83 0.48 -15.43
N GLY A 136 -11.26 1.66 -15.06
CA GLY A 136 -12.65 1.89 -14.69
C GLY A 136 -12.91 3.33 -14.29
N PRO A 137 -14.19 3.66 -14.02
CA PRO A 137 -14.56 5.01 -13.57
C PRO A 137 -14.06 5.27 -12.16
N PRO A 138 -13.90 6.55 -11.78
CA PRO A 138 -13.56 6.90 -10.38
C PRO A 138 -14.58 6.33 -9.40
N ASP A 139 -14.11 5.87 -8.26
CA ASP A 139 -14.93 5.46 -7.14
C ASP A 139 -14.67 6.40 -5.95
N HIS A 140 -15.51 6.36 -4.93
CA HIS A 140 -15.35 7.18 -3.74
C HIS A 140 -15.13 6.31 -2.51
N LYS A 141 -14.05 6.61 -1.77
CA LYS A 141 -13.67 5.89 -0.57
C LYS A 141 -13.28 6.89 0.51
N HIS A 142 -13.85 6.74 1.71
CA HIS A 142 -13.59 7.67 2.83
C HIS A 142 -13.90 9.15 2.50
N GLY A 143 -14.78 9.39 1.50
CA GLY A 143 -15.08 10.75 1.06
C GLY A 143 -14.11 11.31 0.02
N THR A 144 -13.16 10.51 -0.46
CA THR A 144 -12.20 10.87 -1.51
C THR A 144 -12.45 10.06 -2.78
N GLY A 145 -12.05 10.61 -3.93
CA GLY A 145 -12.07 9.87 -5.19
C GLY A 145 -10.88 8.93 -5.29
N VAL A 146 -11.11 7.72 -5.79
CA VAL A 146 -10.05 6.76 -6.10
C VAL A 146 -10.20 6.25 -7.53
N MET A 147 -9.08 5.90 -8.16
CA MET A 147 -9.04 5.43 -9.53
C MET A 147 -8.66 3.95 -9.55
N PRO A 148 -9.51 3.08 -10.12
CA PRO A 148 -9.12 1.68 -10.33
C PRO A 148 -8.03 1.59 -11.39
N ALA A 149 -7.02 0.78 -11.11
CA ALA A 149 -5.89 0.58 -12.01
C ALA A 149 -5.42 -0.86 -11.98
N THR A 150 -4.82 -1.31 -13.08
CA THR A 150 -4.36 -2.68 -13.24
C THR A 150 -3.03 -2.73 -13.98
N VAL A 151 -2.27 -3.78 -13.74
CA VAL A 151 -1.06 -4.10 -14.51
C VAL A 151 -1.02 -5.60 -14.81
N ILE A 152 -0.52 -5.95 -15.99
CA ILE A 152 -0.23 -7.33 -16.35
C ILE A 152 1.17 -7.67 -15.84
N LEU A 153 1.29 -8.81 -15.17
CA LEU A 153 2.52 -9.19 -14.48
C LEU A 153 3.54 -9.91 -15.38
N LEU A 154 3.14 -10.28 -16.59
CA LEU A 154 4.04 -10.96 -17.53
C LEU A 154 5.31 -10.14 -17.76
N GLY A 155 6.47 -10.72 -17.51
CA GLY A 155 7.76 -10.06 -17.64
C GLY A 155 8.18 -9.20 -16.43
N ARG A 156 7.29 -9.07 -15.45
CA ARG A 156 7.59 -8.26 -14.24
C ARG A 156 8.64 -8.90 -13.33
N GLU A 157 8.74 -10.21 -13.34
CA GLU A 157 9.72 -10.96 -12.55
C GLU A 157 11.16 -10.69 -12.94
N ASP A 158 11.38 -10.07 -14.08
CA ASP A 158 12.71 -9.73 -14.60
C ASP A 158 13.19 -8.33 -14.18
N ARG A 159 12.42 -7.62 -13.39
CA ARG A 159 12.77 -6.28 -12.92
C ARG A 159 13.77 -6.31 -11.79
#